data_d1b6c66407987a0887eb025b0dfad8f9
#
_entry.id   d1b6c66407987a0887eb025b0dfad8f9
#
_cell.length_a   1.000
_cell.length_b   1.000
_cell.length_c   1.000
_cell.angle_alpha   90.00
_cell.angle_beta   90.00
_cell.angle_gamma   90.00
#
_symmetry.space_group_name_H-M   'P 1'
#
loop_
_entity.id
_entity.type
_entity.pdbx_description
1 polymer ?
#
loop_
_entity_poly.entity_id
_entity_poly.type
_entity_poly.pdbx_seq_one_letter_code
_entity_poly.pdbx_strand_id
1 'polypeptide(L)' 'MTSVAADAEIEDALQEMQNAGSHVARVLDGSGTAVGVIFLEDILEELVGEVDDTMQRNARHFRS' A
#
# COMPACT_ATOMS: atom_id res chain seq x y z
N MET A 1 -16.16 2.83 1.20
CA MET A 1 -14.81 2.25 1.11
C MET A 1 -14.01 2.96 0.03
N THR A 2 -12.76 3.17 0.30
CA THR A 2 -11.87 3.83 -0.65
C THR A 2 -11.65 2.95 -1.87
N SER A 3 -11.56 3.58 -3.03
CA SER A 3 -11.31 2.88 -4.28
C SER A 3 -10.10 3.49 -4.97
N VAL A 4 -9.30 2.64 -5.59
CA VAL A 4 -8.15 3.10 -6.37
C VAL A 4 -8.22 2.41 -7.74
N ALA A 5 -7.62 3.05 -8.73
CA ALA A 5 -7.61 2.50 -10.07
C ALA A 5 -6.56 1.40 -10.16
N ALA A 6 -6.88 0.37 -10.93
CA ALA A 6 -5.96 -0.75 -11.08
C ALA A 6 -4.65 -0.32 -11.74
N ASP A 7 -4.70 0.71 -12.58
CA ASP A 7 -3.50 1.19 -13.25
C ASP A 7 -2.86 2.37 -12.54
N ALA A 8 -3.30 2.71 -11.34
CA ALA A 8 -2.68 3.77 -10.58
C ALA A 8 -1.33 3.31 -10.07
N GLU A 9 -0.43 4.28 -9.92
CA GLU A 9 0.85 3.96 -9.35
C GLU A 9 0.67 3.76 -7.86
N ILE A 10 1.57 2.96 -7.31
CA ILE A 10 1.43 2.58 -5.92
C ILE A 10 1.48 3.79 -4.99
N GLU A 11 2.26 4.80 -5.35
CA GLU A 11 2.32 6.00 -4.53
C GLU A 11 1.01 6.76 -4.54
N ASP A 12 0.33 6.75 -5.69
CA ASP A 12 -0.97 7.40 -5.79
C ASP A 12 -2.00 6.66 -4.96
N ALA A 13 -1.95 5.34 -5.00
CA ALA A 13 -2.87 4.54 -4.20
C ALA A 13 -2.64 4.81 -2.72
N LEU A 14 -1.40 4.88 -2.31
CA LEU A 14 -1.06 5.17 -0.93
C LEU A 14 -1.60 6.53 -0.51
N GLN A 15 -1.42 7.53 -1.39
CA GLN A 15 -1.89 8.86 -1.11
C GLN A 15 -3.40 8.88 -0.91
N GLU A 16 -4.11 8.19 -1.78
CA GLU A 16 -5.56 8.13 -1.68
C GLU A 16 -5.99 7.50 -0.37
N MET A 17 -5.35 6.42 -0.01
CA MET A 17 -5.73 5.73 1.21
C MET A 17 -5.41 6.56 2.44
N GLN A 18 -4.28 7.24 2.42
CA GLN A 18 -3.91 8.09 3.54
C GLN A 18 -4.86 9.27 3.66
N ASN A 19 -5.23 9.88 2.55
CA ASN A 19 -6.17 10.99 2.58
C ASN A 19 -7.52 10.57 3.12
N ALA A 20 -7.92 9.34 2.81
CA ALA A 20 -9.21 8.84 3.26
C ALA A 20 -9.14 8.21 4.64
N GLY A 21 -7.95 8.04 5.19
CA GLY A 21 -7.81 7.34 6.45
C GLY A 21 -8.19 5.89 6.36
N SER A 22 -8.01 5.29 5.18
CA SER A 22 -8.42 3.91 4.93
C SER A 22 -7.23 2.97 5.00
N HIS A 23 -7.49 1.79 5.55
CA HIS A 23 -6.48 0.74 5.58
C HIS A 23 -6.70 -0.29 4.49
N VAL A 24 -7.81 -0.22 3.79
CA VAL A 24 -8.13 -1.15 2.71
C VAL A 24 -8.84 -0.37 1.63
N ALA A 25 -8.60 -0.72 0.38
CA ALA A 25 -9.22 -0.05 -0.76
C ALA A 25 -9.59 -1.10 -1.79
N ARG A 26 -10.67 -0.82 -2.51
CA ARG A 26 -11.03 -1.64 -3.67
C ARG A 26 -10.22 -1.19 -4.86
N VAL A 27 -9.84 -2.15 -5.67
CA VAL A 27 -9.11 -1.87 -6.90
C VAL A 27 -10.10 -1.99 -8.05
N LEU A 28 -10.22 -0.93 -8.83
CA LEU A 28 -11.20 -0.88 -9.92
C LEU A 28 -10.47 -0.90 -11.25
N ASP A 29 -11.03 -1.63 -12.21
CA ASP A 29 -10.48 -1.63 -13.55
C ASP A 29 -11.01 -0.42 -14.34
N GLY A 30 -10.67 -0.38 -15.63
CA GLY A 30 -11.03 0.77 -16.45
C GLY A 30 -12.52 0.95 -16.63
N SER A 31 -13.31 -0.07 -16.41
CA SER A 31 -14.75 0.05 -16.50
C SER A 31 -15.42 0.33 -15.16
N GLY A 32 -14.64 0.47 -14.10
CA GLY A 32 -15.19 0.74 -12.80
C GLY A 32 -15.56 -0.49 -12.02
N THR A 33 -15.19 -1.66 -12.51
CA THR A 33 -15.52 -2.90 -11.85
C THR A 33 -14.43 -3.24 -10.84
N ALA A 34 -14.84 -3.64 -9.64
CA ALA A 34 -13.89 -4.02 -8.62
C ALA A 34 -13.25 -5.35 -8.97
N VAL A 35 -11.94 -5.38 -9.09
CA VAL A 35 -11.21 -6.58 -9.44
C VAL A 35 -10.43 -7.14 -8.27
N GLY A 36 -10.41 -6.44 -7.15
CA GLY A 36 -9.72 -6.93 -5.97
C GLY A 36 -9.70 -5.89 -4.89
N VAL A 37 -8.94 -6.16 -3.86
CA VAL A 37 -8.73 -5.21 -2.77
C VAL A 37 -7.24 -5.14 -2.48
N ILE A 38 -6.84 -4.02 -1.91
CA ILE A 38 -5.45 -3.83 -1.53
C ILE A 38 -5.44 -3.28 -0.11
N PHE A 39 -4.48 -3.71 0.67
CA PHE A 39 -4.34 -3.29 2.05
C PHE A 39 -3.20 -2.31 2.16
N LEU A 40 -3.37 -1.32 3.01
CA LEU A 40 -2.34 -0.31 3.23
C LEU A 40 -1.02 -0.95 3.61
N GLU A 41 -1.06 -1.97 4.43
CA GLU A 41 0.15 -2.65 4.86
C GLU A 41 0.90 -3.26 3.70
N ASP A 42 0.17 -3.78 2.72
CA ASP A 42 0.81 -4.37 1.55
C ASP A 42 1.51 -3.31 0.72
N ILE A 43 0.90 -2.14 0.62
CA ILE A 43 1.53 -1.05 -0.13
C ILE A 43 2.81 -0.62 0.56
N LEU A 44 2.76 -0.47 1.87
CA LEU A 44 3.94 -0.04 2.60
C LEU A 44 5.05 -1.06 2.50
N GLU A 45 4.69 -2.33 2.52
CA GLU A 45 5.67 -3.39 2.39
C GLU A 45 6.33 -3.34 1.02
N GLU A 46 5.54 -3.08 -0.01
CA GLU A 46 6.07 -3.01 -1.36
C GLU A 46 7.06 -1.87 -1.51
N LEU A 47 6.74 -0.73 -0.91
CA LEU A 47 7.58 0.45 -1.05
C LEU A 47 8.89 0.33 -0.30
N VAL A 48 8.91 -0.43 0.79
CA VAL A 48 10.11 -0.55 1.61
C VAL A 48 10.63 -1.98 1.64
N GLY A 49 10.17 -2.81 0.72
CA GLY A 49 10.44 -4.24 0.83
C GLY A 49 11.89 -4.58 0.97
N GLU A 50 12.71 -4.10 0.06
CA GLU A 50 14.12 -4.43 0.10
C GLU A 50 14.84 -3.69 1.18
N VAL A 51 14.47 -2.46 1.38
CA VAL A 51 15.03 -1.68 2.46
C VAL A 51 14.65 -2.33 3.77
N ASP A 52 13.46 -2.87 3.81
CA ASP A 52 12.96 -3.51 5.00
C ASP A 52 13.83 -4.70 5.42
N ASP A 53 14.25 -5.49 4.47
CA ASP A 53 15.12 -6.62 4.78
C ASP A 53 16.39 -6.15 5.44
N THR A 54 16.99 -5.14 4.89
CA THR A 54 18.22 -4.61 5.43
C THR A 54 17.97 -4.00 6.80
N MET A 55 16.91 -3.25 6.90
CA MET A 55 16.62 -2.56 8.12
C MET A 55 16.21 -3.49 9.23
N GLN A 56 15.64 -4.61 8.88
CA GLN A 56 15.27 -5.56 9.89
C GLN A 56 16.45 -6.00 10.72
N ARG A 57 17.54 -6.25 10.06
CA ARG A 57 18.73 -6.66 10.78
C ARG A 57 19.26 -5.57 11.68
N ASN A 58 19.17 -4.35 11.20
CA ASN A 58 19.65 -3.22 11.99
C ASN A 58 18.65 -2.80 13.01
N ALA A 59 17.38 -2.84 12.62
CA ALA A 59 16.33 -2.35 13.49
C ALA A 59 16.26 -3.14 14.78
N ARG A 60 16.56 -4.42 14.69
CA ARG A 60 16.53 -5.20 15.89
C ARG A 60 17.51 -4.68 16.93
N HIS A 61 18.56 -4.08 16.48
CA HIS A 61 19.54 -3.55 17.39
C HIS A 61 19.06 -2.30 18.06
N PHE A 62 18.66 -1.34 17.26
CA PHE A 62 18.44 -0.06 17.88
C PHE A 62 17.01 0.16 18.31
N ARG A 63 16.10 -0.66 17.81
CA ARG A 63 14.77 -0.50 18.29
C ARG A 63 14.51 -1.23 19.56
N SER A 64 15.32 -2.13 19.84
CA SER A 64 15.12 -2.94 21.05
C SER A 64 15.23 -2.15 22.28
#